data_3801be53b5f05444655c6e00542f157f
#
_entry.id   3801be53b5f05444655c6e00542f157f
#
_cell.length_a   1.000
_cell.length_b   1.000
_cell.length_c   1.000
_cell.angle_alpha   90.00
_cell.angle_beta   90.00
_cell.angle_gamma   90.00
#
_symmetry.space_group_name_H-M   'P 1'
#
loop_
_entity.id
_entity.type
_entity.pdbx_description
1 polymer ?
#
loop_
_entity_poly.entity_id
_entity_poly.type
_entity_poly.pdbx_seq_one_letter_code
_entity_poly.pdbx_strand_id
1 'polypeptide(L)'
;MGVKHPLVVLLGATGFLGSAVLRECARRPVRIRAVARRPSAVPADARAEIEVRTADLTEPGAMAAAVADADVIIHTVAYIAGSSTWRIGDGDTAAERVNVGLMRDLIRAVAARPGAGPPPGVLFAGAVTQVGRAGKEVLDGAEPDRPEGEYDRQKLAAERLLLAADADGVVRGASLRLPAVFGYGPHSTARDKGVVSTMVRRALSGEALPLWHDGSVRRDLLYVEDAARAFATGIDHIGALSGRHWLLGTGRSTALKDVFTRIAEMVAEYSGEPPVDVVHVQPPDYADGGDFRSLTIDSAAFRAAAGWRPQVPLDAALRRTVAFCAAGAESRLP
;
A
#
# COMPACT_ATOMS: atom_id res chain seq x y z
N MET A 1 21.94 5.81 -30.76
CA MET A 1 21.98 5.12 -29.46
C MET A 1 20.57 5.12 -28.92
N GLY A 2 19.92 3.94 -28.78
CA GLY A 2 18.56 3.85 -28.20
C GLY A 2 18.59 4.28 -26.74
N VAL A 3 17.59 5.03 -26.31
CA VAL A 3 17.41 5.42 -24.90
C VAL A 3 17.22 4.14 -24.09
N LYS A 4 18.17 3.82 -23.22
CA LYS A 4 18.03 2.64 -22.32
C LYS A 4 17.03 3.01 -21.23
N HIS A 5 15.83 2.45 -21.31
CA HIS A 5 14.81 2.64 -20.28
C HIS A 5 15.23 1.99 -18.95
N PRO A 6 14.99 2.64 -17.81
CA PRO A 6 15.32 2.10 -16.50
C PRO A 6 14.56 0.80 -16.23
N LEU A 7 15.23 -0.17 -15.58
CA LEU A 7 14.61 -1.40 -15.10
C LEU A 7 14.02 -1.16 -13.70
N VAL A 8 12.70 -1.17 -13.63
CA VAL A 8 11.94 -1.12 -12.38
C VAL A 8 11.58 -2.54 -11.95
N VAL A 9 12.07 -2.96 -10.80
CA VAL A 9 11.69 -4.25 -10.20
C VAL A 9 10.59 -4.02 -9.18
N LEU A 10 9.42 -4.63 -9.40
CA LEU A 10 8.28 -4.55 -8.49
C LEU A 10 8.13 -5.85 -7.72
N LEU A 11 8.47 -5.82 -6.43
CA LEU A 11 8.30 -6.93 -5.49
C LEU A 11 6.89 -6.89 -4.88
N GLY A 12 6.14 -7.98 -5.05
CA GLY A 12 4.74 -8.07 -4.62
C GLY A 12 3.72 -7.66 -5.67
N ALA A 13 4.06 -7.82 -6.96
CA ALA A 13 3.28 -7.34 -8.11
C ALA A 13 1.84 -7.89 -8.20
N THR A 14 1.50 -9.01 -7.54
CA THR A 14 0.14 -9.56 -7.48
C THR A 14 -0.64 -9.18 -6.23
N GLY A 15 -0.04 -8.40 -5.31
CA GLY A 15 -0.72 -7.87 -4.13
C GLY A 15 -1.66 -6.71 -4.47
N PHE A 16 -2.50 -6.34 -3.50
CA PHE A 16 -3.47 -5.24 -3.66
C PHE A 16 -2.81 -3.95 -4.16
N LEU A 17 -1.83 -3.41 -3.43
CA LEU A 17 -1.09 -2.22 -3.85
C LEU A 17 -0.19 -2.51 -5.06
N GLY A 18 0.52 -3.64 -5.05
CA GLY A 18 1.48 -3.98 -6.10
C GLY A 18 0.85 -4.09 -7.48
N SER A 19 -0.35 -4.67 -7.60
CA SER A 19 -1.05 -4.78 -8.89
C SER A 19 -1.48 -3.41 -9.43
N ALA A 20 -1.85 -2.47 -8.56
CA ALA A 20 -2.15 -1.10 -8.95
C ALA A 20 -0.88 -0.34 -9.39
N VAL A 21 0.24 -0.52 -8.66
CA VAL A 21 1.54 0.05 -9.03
C VAL A 21 2.03 -0.51 -10.37
N LEU A 22 1.90 -1.84 -10.59
CA LEU A 22 2.24 -2.46 -11.88
C LEU A 22 1.50 -1.78 -13.03
N ARG A 23 0.19 -1.58 -12.89
CA ARG A 23 -0.66 -0.97 -13.90
C ARG A 23 -0.28 0.48 -14.17
N GLU A 24 -0.01 1.26 -13.12
CA GLU A 24 0.39 2.65 -13.26
C GLU A 24 1.75 2.77 -13.96
N CYS A 25 2.72 1.94 -13.58
CA CYS A 25 4.04 1.90 -14.21
C CYS A 25 3.99 1.36 -15.65
N ALA A 26 3.07 0.43 -15.95
CA ALA A 26 2.92 -0.15 -17.28
C ALA A 26 2.57 0.88 -18.36
N ARG A 27 1.97 2.02 -18.01
CA ARG A 27 1.67 3.13 -18.92
C ARG A 27 2.89 3.97 -19.33
N ARG A 28 4.03 3.71 -18.71
CA ARG A 28 5.26 4.49 -18.88
C ARG A 28 6.25 3.76 -19.79
N PRO A 29 7.14 4.46 -20.52
CA PRO A 29 8.20 3.84 -21.31
C PRO A 29 9.36 3.39 -20.39
N VAL A 30 9.15 2.34 -19.61
CA VAL A 30 10.11 1.72 -18.68
C VAL A 30 10.16 0.22 -18.92
N ARG A 31 11.21 -0.44 -18.42
CA ARG A 31 11.25 -1.90 -18.30
C ARG A 31 10.79 -2.28 -16.90
N ILE A 32 9.91 -3.27 -16.78
CA ILE A 32 9.38 -3.71 -15.49
C ILE A 32 9.68 -5.19 -15.31
N ARG A 33 10.24 -5.58 -14.17
CA ARG A 33 10.25 -6.95 -13.70
C ARG A 33 9.25 -7.09 -12.58
N ALA A 34 8.10 -7.71 -12.88
CA ALA A 34 7.01 -7.94 -11.93
C ALA A 34 7.24 -9.26 -11.22
N VAL A 35 7.57 -9.23 -9.92
CA VAL A 35 7.92 -10.41 -9.12
C VAL A 35 6.86 -10.68 -8.06
N ALA A 36 6.33 -11.89 -8.05
CA ALA A 36 5.37 -12.35 -7.05
C ALA A 36 5.33 -13.90 -7.00
N ARG A 37 4.66 -14.48 -5.99
CA ARG A 37 4.46 -15.92 -5.86
C ARG A 37 3.48 -16.51 -6.90
N ARG A 38 2.71 -15.66 -7.56
CA ARG A 38 1.77 -16.01 -8.63
C ARG A 38 2.07 -15.17 -9.86
N PRO A 39 1.77 -15.62 -11.08
CA PRO A 39 1.93 -14.80 -12.27
C PRO A 39 1.13 -13.49 -12.18
N SER A 40 1.75 -12.38 -12.54
CA SER A 40 1.07 -11.08 -12.63
C SER A 40 0.34 -10.94 -13.97
N ALA A 41 -0.85 -10.36 -13.94
CA ALA A 41 -1.55 -9.98 -15.16
C ALA A 41 -0.83 -8.77 -15.80
N VAL A 42 -0.49 -8.91 -17.07
CA VAL A 42 0.08 -7.81 -17.87
C VAL A 42 -1.06 -6.98 -18.44
N PRO A 43 -1.10 -5.64 -18.20
CA PRO A 43 -2.11 -4.78 -18.81
C PRO A 43 -2.05 -4.82 -20.34
N ALA A 44 -3.18 -4.95 -21.00
CA ALA A 44 -3.25 -5.03 -22.47
C ALA A 44 -2.79 -3.72 -23.17
N ASP A 45 -2.90 -2.60 -22.48
CA ASP A 45 -2.49 -1.26 -22.91
C ASP A 45 -1.09 -0.87 -22.42
N ALA A 46 -0.27 -1.83 -21.99
CA ALA A 46 1.08 -1.58 -21.49
C ALA A 46 1.97 -0.93 -22.56
N ARG A 47 2.64 0.13 -22.18
CA ARG A 47 3.73 0.77 -22.94
C ARG A 47 5.11 0.35 -22.45
N ALA A 48 5.17 -0.20 -21.24
CA ALA A 48 6.37 -0.78 -20.64
C ALA A 48 6.66 -2.15 -21.23
N GLU A 49 7.95 -2.51 -21.30
CA GLU A 49 8.38 -3.88 -21.50
C GLU A 49 8.31 -4.63 -20.17
N ILE A 50 7.45 -5.66 -20.06
CA ILE A 50 7.15 -6.31 -18.79
C ILE A 50 7.62 -7.76 -18.79
N GLU A 51 8.57 -8.07 -17.91
CA GLU A 51 8.98 -9.43 -17.53
C GLU A 51 8.17 -9.87 -16.31
N VAL A 52 7.37 -10.94 -16.44
CA VAL A 52 6.68 -11.55 -15.31
C VAL A 52 7.53 -12.67 -14.73
N ARG A 53 7.85 -12.57 -13.44
CA ARG A 53 8.65 -13.57 -12.75
C ARG A 53 7.90 -14.12 -11.53
N THR A 54 7.66 -15.43 -11.55
CA THR A 54 7.07 -16.15 -10.41
C THR A 54 8.19 -16.65 -9.50
N ALA A 55 8.23 -16.14 -8.26
CA ALA A 55 9.22 -16.54 -7.26
C ALA A 55 8.69 -16.35 -5.84
N ASP A 56 9.06 -17.24 -4.94
CA ASP A 56 8.98 -16.99 -3.50
C ASP A 56 10.27 -16.31 -3.06
N LEU A 57 10.16 -15.04 -2.65
CA LEU A 57 11.32 -14.25 -2.26
C LEU A 57 11.94 -14.69 -0.93
N THR A 58 11.27 -15.59 -0.19
CA THR A 58 11.83 -16.16 1.05
C THR A 58 12.84 -17.29 0.78
N GLU A 59 12.85 -17.82 -0.45
CA GLU A 59 13.77 -18.87 -0.85
C GLU A 59 15.20 -18.33 -1.06
N PRO A 60 16.22 -19.13 -0.76
CA PRO A 60 17.62 -18.76 -0.95
C PRO A 60 17.92 -18.31 -2.38
N GLY A 61 18.58 -17.17 -2.54
CA GLY A 61 18.96 -16.62 -3.84
C GLY A 61 17.83 -15.96 -4.65
N ALA A 62 16.57 -16.18 -4.30
CA ALA A 62 15.43 -15.63 -5.05
C ALA A 62 15.43 -14.08 -5.06
N MET A 63 15.73 -13.44 -3.94
CA MET A 63 15.83 -11.98 -3.86
C MET A 63 16.96 -11.45 -4.76
N ALA A 64 18.15 -12.06 -4.72
CA ALA A 64 19.27 -11.64 -5.56
C ALA A 64 18.95 -11.77 -7.05
N ALA A 65 18.35 -12.87 -7.46
CA ALA A 65 17.89 -13.07 -8.84
C ALA A 65 16.80 -12.06 -9.24
N ALA A 66 15.86 -11.75 -8.33
CA ALA A 66 14.78 -10.83 -8.60
C ALA A 66 15.28 -9.40 -8.83
N VAL A 67 16.21 -8.91 -8.00
CA VAL A 67 16.68 -7.52 -8.05
C VAL A 67 17.92 -7.31 -8.93
N ALA A 68 18.46 -8.35 -9.56
CA ALA A 68 19.60 -8.22 -10.45
C ALA A 68 19.37 -7.08 -11.48
N ASP A 69 20.39 -6.24 -11.67
CA ASP A 69 20.43 -5.13 -12.65
C ASP A 69 19.29 -4.08 -12.49
N ALA A 70 18.55 -4.08 -11.39
CA ALA A 70 17.50 -3.09 -11.14
C ALA A 70 18.08 -1.69 -10.99
N ASP A 71 17.49 -0.70 -11.69
CA ASP A 71 17.75 0.72 -11.48
C ASP A 71 16.89 1.26 -10.34
N VAL A 72 15.64 0.77 -10.23
CA VAL A 72 14.71 1.10 -9.13
C VAL A 72 14.00 -0.17 -8.67
N ILE A 73 13.83 -0.33 -7.36
CA ILE A 73 13.11 -1.42 -6.74
C ILE A 73 11.92 -0.85 -5.96
N ILE A 74 10.73 -1.34 -6.21
CA ILE A 74 9.52 -1.02 -5.46
C ILE A 74 9.16 -2.24 -4.61
N HIS A 75 9.18 -2.08 -3.29
CA HIS A 75 8.92 -3.16 -2.36
C HIS A 75 7.56 -2.98 -1.70
N THR A 76 6.56 -3.75 -2.17
CA THR A 76 5.19 -3.73 -1.65
C THR A 76 4.80 -5.03 -0.93
N VAL A 77 5.75 -5.96 -0.75
CA VAL A 77 5.46 -7.23 -0.05
C VAL A 77 5.20 -6.94 1.41
N ALA A 78 4.13 -7.54 1.93
CA ALA A 78 3.82 -7.58 3.35
C ALA A 78 3.18 -8.92 3.69
N TYR A 79 3.47 -9.43 4.88
CA TYR A 79 2.76 -10.58 5.44
C TYR A 79 1.44 -10.09 6.03
N ILE A 80 0.38 -10.79 5.72
CA ILE A 80 -0.96 -10.52 6.24
C ILE A 80 -1.46 -11.80 6.88
N ALA A 81 -1.64 -11.78 8.20
CA ALA A 81 -2.25 -12.87 8.92
C ALA A 81 -3.77 -12.83 8.72
N GLY A 82 -4.35 -13.98 8.38
CA GLY A 82 -5.80 -14.09 8.21
C GLY A 82 -6.37 -13.44 6.95
N SER A 83 -7.70 -13.33 6.92
CA SER A 83 -8.45 -12.92 5.72
C SER A 83 -8.83 -11.43 5.71
N SER A 84 -8.88 -10.76 6.85
CA SER A 84 -9.51 -9.43 6.95
C SER A 84 -8.72 -8.37 7.73
N THR A 85 -7.64 -8.72 8.44
CA THR A 85 -6.90 -7.78 9.31
C THR A 85 -5.40 -7.84 9.08
N TRP A 86 -4.71 -6.70 9.25
CA TRP A 86 -3.26 -6.56 9.25
C TRP A 86 -2.66 -6.92 10.61
N ARG A 87 -3.31 -7.80 11.38
CA ARG A 87 -2.92 -8.16 12.74
C ARG A 87 -1.98 -9.34 12.71
N ILE A 88 -0.86 -9.14 13.35
CA ILE A 88 0.21 -10.14 13.49
C ILE A 88 0.37 -10.38 14.98
N GLY A 89 0.43 -11.64 15.41
CA GLY A 89 0.72 -12.00 16.79
C GLY A 89 2.16 -11.63 17.18
N ASP A 90 2.36 -11.28 18.43
CA ASP A 90 3.71 -11.00 18.95
C ASP A 90 4.61 -12.22 18.74
N GLY A 91 5.80 -11.99 18.19
CA GLY A 91 6.79 -13.03 17.94
C GLY A 91 6.48 -13.94 16.73
N ASP A 92 5.56 -13.59 15.84
CA ASP A 92 5.31 -14.34 14.59
C ASP A 92 6.56 -14.28 13.68
N THR A 93 7.33 -15.36 13.70
CA THR A 93 8.58 -15.48 12.93
C THR A 93 8.34 -15.55 11.41
N ALA A 94 7.18 -16.06 10.96
CA ALA A 94 6.83 -16.09 9.56
C ALA A 94 6.51 -14.68 9.03
N ALA A 95 5.83 -13.89 9.84
CA ALA A 95 5.59 -12.49 9.54
C ALA A 95 6.90 -11.68 9.53
N GLU A 96 7.76 -11.87 10.53
CA GLU A 96 9.08 -11.22 10.60
C GLU A 96 9.97 -11.58 9.40
N ARG A 97 9.98 -12.86 9.00
CA ARG A 97 10.73 -13.32 7.81
C ARG A 97 10.31 -12.58 6.55
N VAL A 98 9.02 -12.29 6.39
CA VAL A 98 8.51 -11.57 5.21
C VAL A 98 8.66 -10.06 5.38
N ASN A 99 8.24 -9.49 6.49
CA ASN A 99 8.15 -8.03 6.65
C ASN A 99 9.53 -7.38 6.87
N VAL A 100 10.46 -8.06 7.53
CA VAL A 100 11.80 -7.56 7.85
C VAL A 100 12.88 -8.32 7.11
N GLY A 101 12.79 -9.65 7.09
CA GLY A 101 13.77 -10.53 6.47
C GLY A 101 13.99 -10.26 4.99
N LEU A 102 12.91 -10.01 4.23
CA LEU A 102 13.03 -9.66 2.81
C LEU A 102 13.76 -8.33 2.58
N MET A 103 13.63 -7.35 3.47
CA MET A 103 14.41 -6.10 3.37
C MET A 103 15.90 -6.36 3.62
N ARG A 104 16.25 -7.20 4.61
CA ARG A 104 17.65 -7.62 4.83
C ARG A 104 18.24 -8.32 3.61
N ASP A 105 17.46 -9.23 2.99
CA ASP A 105 17.90 -9.97 1.81
C ASP A 105 18.06 -9.06 0.60
N LEU A 106 17.16 -8.07 0.42
CA LEU A 106 17.26 -7.04 -0.62
C LEU A 106 18.56 -6.24 -0.47
N ILE A 107 18.84 -5.72 0.72
CA ILE A 107 20.04 -4.91 1.00
C ILE A 107 21.30 -5.74 0.75
N ARG A 108 21.35 -6.99 1.24
CA ARG A 108 22.48 -7.92 0.99
C ARG A 108 22.67 -8.20 -0.49
N ALA A 109 21.58 -8.45 -1.22
CA ALA A 109 21.62 -8.73 -2.65
C ALA A 109 22.14 -7.53 -3.45
N VAL A 110 21.75 -6.31 -3.08
CA VAL A 110 22.24 -5.08 -3.71
C VAL A 110 23.70 -4.84 -3.37
N ALA A 111 24.10 -4.97 -2.10
CA ALA A 111 25.50 -4.81 -1.65
C ALA A 111 26.47 -5.79 -2.32
N ALA A 112 26.01 -6.99 -2.66
CA ALA A 112 26.78 -8.03 -3.34
C ALA A 112 26.88 -7.86 -4.85
N ARG A 113 26.26 -6.83 -5.47
CA ARG A 113 26.31 -6.60 -6.91
C ARG A 113 27.72 -6.27 -7.36
N PRO A 114 28.23 -6.91 -8.42
CA PRO A 114 29.51 -6.50 -9.00
C PRO A 114 29.34 -5.17 -9.76
N GLY A 115 30.29 -4.27 -9.63
CA GLY A 115 30.41 -3.08 -10.45
C GLY A 115 30.26 -1.76 -9.70
N ALA A 116 30.74 -0.68 -10.34
CA ALA A 116 30.78 0.68 -9.82
C ALA A 116 29.61 1.56 -10.32
N GLY A 117 28.44 0.96 -10.58
CA GLY A 117 27.26 1.71 -11.00
C GLY A 117 26.64 2.52 -9.84
N PRO A 118 25.75 3.48 -10.14
CA PRO A 118 25.05 4.21 -9.09
C PRO A 118 24.18 3.26 -8.27
N PRO A 119 24.03 3.49 -6.93
CA PRO A 119 23.13 2.71 -6.10
C PRO A 119 21.71 2.71 -6.65
N PRO A 120 21.00 1.56 -6.66
CA PRO A 120 19.63 1.51 -7.12
C PRO A 120 18.71 2.29 -6.20
N GLY A 121 17.64 2.86 -6.75
CA GLY A 121 16.55 3.42 -5.95
C GLY A 121 15.74 2.32 -5.27
N VAL A 122 15.31 2.52 -4.03
CA VAL A 122 14.38 1.61 -3.33
C VAL A 122 13.23 2.41 -2.75
N LEU A 123 12.01 2.14 -3.22
CA LEU A 123 10.77 2.67 -2.67
C LEU A 123 10.07 1.59 -1.85
N PHE A 124 9.93 1.82 -0.56
CA PHE A 124 9.32 0.87 0.38
C PHE A 124 7.91 1.31 0.77
N ALA A 125 6.95 0.38 0.77
CA ALA A 125 5.61 0.63 1.29
C ALA A 125 5.61 0.54 2.82
N GLY A 126 5.81 1.67 3.49
CA GLY A 126 5.66 1.85 4.92
C GLY A 126 4.19 2.03 5.34
N ALA A 127 3.94 2.23 6.62
CA ALA A 127 2.61 2.48 7.18
C ALA A 127 2.63 3.68 8.13
N VAL A 128 1.62 4.53 8.08
CA VAL A 128 1.50 5.68 9.00
C VAL A 128 1.33 5.23 10.46
N THR A 129 0.83 4.02 10.67
CA THR A 129 0.64 3.42 11.99
C THR A 129 1.97 3.15 12.74
N GLN A 130 3.12 3.17 12.05
CA GLN A 130 4.46 3.13 12.65
C GLN A 130 4.68 4.25 13.68
N VAL A 131 4.00 5.37 13.54
CA VAL A 131 4.05 6.48 14.49
C VAL A 131 3.45 6.09 15.85
N GLY A 132 2.44 5.20 15.88
CA GLY A 132 1.73 4.85 17.10
C GLY A 132 0.99 6.04 17.71
N ARG A 133 1.19 6.31 19.02
CA ARG A 133 0.55 7.46 19.71
C ARG A 133 1.28 8.76 19.42
N ALA A 134 0.73 9.55 18.52
CA ALA A 134 1.33 10.82 18.11
C ALA A 134 0.99 12.04 19.01
N GLY A 135 -0.03 11.92 19.85
CA GLY A 135 -0.52 13.05 20.67
C GLY A 135 -1.23 14.18 19.88
N LYS A 136 -1.34 14.03 18.54
CA LYS A 136 -2.06 14.96 17.65
C LYS A 136 -2.78 14.18 16.55
N GLU A 137 -3.83 14.75 15.98
CA GLU A 137 -4.63 14.11 14.93
C GLU A 137 -4.03 14.28 13.52
N VAL A 138 -3.30 15.37 13.29
CA VAL A 138 -2.67 15.65 11.99
C VAL A 138 -1.20 15.24 12.05
N LEU A 139 -0.83 14.24 11.24
CA LEU A 139 0.55 13.76 11.12
C LEU A 139 1.23 14.48 9.95
N ASP A 140 2.44 15.01 10.18
CA ASP A 140 3.25 15.71 9.18
C ASP A 140 4.63 15.02 8.94
N GLY A 141 4.92 13.94 9.65
CA GLY A 141 6.16 13.17 9.55
C GLY A 141 7.27 13.59 10.51
N ALA A 142 7.01 14.56 11.39
CA ALA A 142 7.94 14.94 12.45
C ALA A 142 7.72 14.16 13.78
N GLU A 143 6.66 13.35 13.83
CA GLU A 143 6.31 12.59 15.02
C GLU A 143 7.34 11.50 15.32
N PRO A 144 7.68 11.27 16.61
CA PRO A 144 8.51 10.15 16.99
C PRO A 144 7.76 8.83 16.77
N ASP A 145 8.47 7.83 16.23
CA ASP A 145 7.92 6.49 16.02
C ASP A 145 7.77 5.74 17.34
N ARG A 146 6.54 5.32 17.65
CA ARG A 146 6.17 4.56 18.86
C ARG A 146 5.15 3.46 18.49
N PRO A 147 5.55 2.48 17.65
CA PRO A 147 4.64 1.45 17.16
C PRO A 147 4.06 0.63 18.30
N GLU A 148 2.77 0.36 18.28
CA GLU A 148 2.08 -0.40 19.33
C GLU A 148 1.87 -1.86 18.90
N GLY A 149 1.52 -2.11 17.63
CA GLY A 149 1.30 -3.44 17.09
C GLY A 149 2.57 -4.10 16.54
N GLU A 150 2.58 -5.43 16.46
CA GLU A 150 3.71 -6.18 15.90
C GLU A 150 3.93 -5.86 14.42
N TYR A 151 2.86 -5.72 13.65
CA TYR A 151 2.96 -5.27 12.26
C TYR A 151 3.69 -3.95 12.12
N ASP A 152 3.37 -2.98 12.96
CA ASP A 152 3.95 -1.64 12.91
C ASP A 152 5.43 -1.66 13.35
N ARG A 153 5.77 -2.48 14.36
CA ARG A 153 7.17 -2.71 14.78
C ARG A 153 8.00 -3.31 13.64
N GLN A 154 7.45 -4.31 12.94
CA GLN A 154 8.14 -4.95 11.82
C GLN A 154 8.29 -3.99 10.63
N LYS A 155 7.26 -3.20 10.31
CA LYS A 155 7.33 -2.19 9.25
C LYS A 155 8.39 -1.13 9.57
N LEU A 156 8.45 -0.66 10.81
CA LEU A 156 9.46 0.29 11.25
C LEU A 156 10.88 -0.31 11.23
N ALA A 157 11.03 -1.59 11.62
CA ALA A 157 12.31 -2.28 11.54
C ALA A 157 12.83 -2.39 10.10
N ALA A 158 11.96 -2.75 9.14
CA ALA A 158 12.30 -2.80 7.73
C ALA A 158 12.66 -1.41 7.16
N GLU A 159 11.92 -0.37 7.53
CA GLU A 159 12.21 1.01 7.14
C GLU A 159 13.59 1.46 7.67
N ARG A 160 13.89 1.20 8.94
CA ARG A 160 15.20 1.54 9.54
C ARG A 160 16.37 0.85 8.85
N LEU A 161 16.20 -0.43 8.46
CA LEU A 161 17.20 -1.14 7.65
C LEU A 161 17.42 -0.46 6.31
N LEU A 162 16.35 -0.07 5.63
CA LEU A 162 16.43 0.64 4.35
C LEU A 162 17.18 1.98 4.48
N LEU A 163 16.82 2.79 5.48
CA LEU A 163 17.41 4.11 5.70
C LEU A 163 18.88 4.02 6.16
N ALA A 164 19.23 2.99 6.92
CA ALA A 164 20.63 2.70 7.25
C ALA A 164 21.44 2.35 5.99
N ALA A 165 20.88 1.50 5.11
CA ALA A 165 21.54 1.14 3.85
C ALA A 165 21.66 2.32 2.87
N ASP A 166 20.75 3.30 2.95
CA ASP A 166 20.87 4.57 2.22
C ASP A 166 22.04 5.41 2.78
N ALA A 167 22.12 5.55 4.10
CA ALA A 167 23.21 6.29 4.75
C ALA A 167 24.60 5.67 4.47
N ASP A 168 24.65 4.33 4.31
CA ASP A 168 25.85 3.60 3.93
C ASP A 168 26.15 3.64 2.41
N GLY A 169 25.29 4.29 1.62
CA GLY A 169 25.46 4.41 0.16
C GLY A 169 25.19 3.13 -0.62
N VAL A 170 24.58 2.12 -0.02
CA VAL A 170 24.24 0.83 -0.67
C VAL A 170 23.06 0.98 -1.61
N VAL A 171 22.08 1.81 -1.23
CA VAL A 171 20.87 2.12 -2.00
C VAL A 171 20.56 3.62 -1.93
N ARG A 172 19.60 4.09 -2.74
CA ARG A 172 18.90 5.35 -2.53
C ARG A 172 17.51 5.02 -2.03
N GLY A 173 17.34 4.97 -0.72
CA GLY A 173 16.16 4.42 -0.06
C GLY A 173 15.16 5.47 0.40
N ALA A 174 13.89 5.30 0.06
CA ALA A 174 12.79 6.11 0.57
C ALA A 174 11.63 5.22 1.04
N SER A 175 11.07 5.52 2.20
CA SER A 175 9.86 4.88 2.71
C SER A 175 8.65 5.76 2.46
N LEU A 176 7.63 5.21 1.82
CA LEU A 176 6.33 5.87 1.61
C LEU A 176 5.34 5.29 2.62
N ARG A 177 5.07 6.04 3.70
CA ARG A 177 4.14 5.63 4.75
C ARG A 177 2.71 5.90 4.31
N LEU A 178 1.96 4.83 4.13
CA LEU A 178 0.60 4.82 3.62
C LEU A 178 -0.43 4.88 4.76
N PRO A 179 -1.53 5.63 4.61
CA PRO A 179 -2.70 5.53 5.47
C PRO A 179 -3.52 4.29 5.13
N ALA A 180 -4.81 4.28 5.49
CA ALA A 180 -5.74 3.26 5.03
C ALA A 180 -5.97 3.39 3.52
N VAL A 181 -5.28 2.53 2.74
CA VAL A 181 -5.46 2.44 1.29
C VAL A 181 -6.64 1.54 0.99
N PHE A 182 -7.54 1.94 0.08
CA PHE A 182 -8.75 1.20 -0.23
C PHE A 182 -9.14 1.26 -1.71
N GLY A 183 -10.04 0.38 -2.09
CA GLY A 183 -10.86 0.46 -3.29
C GLY A 183 -10.28 -0.28 -4.49
N TYR A 184 -11.04 -0.22 -5.57
CA TYR A 184 -10.74 -0.89 -6.83
C TYR A 184 -10.75 0.08 -7.98
N GLY A 185 -9.76 0.00 -8.86
CA GLY A 185 -9.84 0.55 -10.21
C GLY A 185 -10.54 -0.43 -11.16
N PRO A 186 -10.92 0.01 -12.37
CA PRO A 186 -11.69 -0.80 -13.32
C PRO A 186 -10.98 -2.10 -13.75
N HIS A 187 -9.68 -2.18 -13.54
CA HIS A 187 -8.86 -3.34 -13.92
C HIS A 187 -8.10 -3.93 -12.73
N SER A 188 -8.62 -3.82 -11.53
CA SER A 188 -7.99 -4.40 -10.34
C SER A 188 -7.87 -5.92 -10.46
N THR A 189 -6.72 -6.47 -10.06
CA THR A 189 -6.39 -7.89 -10.16
C THR A 189 -6.10 -8.53 -8.80
N ALA A 190 -6.28 -7.80 -7.71
CA ALA A 190 -6.09 -8.30 -6.36
C ALA A 190 -7.16 -7.75 -5.41
N ARG A 191 -7.52 -8.58 -4.43
CA ARG A 191 -8.61 -8.27 -3.49
C ARG A 191 -8.19 -7.24 -2.45
N ASP A 192 -9.03 -6.21 -2.25
CA ASP A 192 -8.94 -5.31 -1.11
C ASP A 192 -9.60 -5.95 0.13
N LYS A 193 -8.80 -6.17 1.18
CA LYS A 193 -9.23 -6.72 2.45
C LYS A 193 -9.55 -5.65 3.51
N GLY A 194 -9.46 -4.36 3.13
CA GLY A 194 -9.70 -3.24 4.02
C GLY A 194 -11.16 -3.07 4.44
N VAL A 195 -11.38 -2.26 5.46
CA VAL A 195 -12.71 -2.04 6.05
C VAL A 195 -13.69 -1.46 5.04
N VAL A 196 -13.28 -0.52 4.18
CA VAL A 196 -14.16 0.11 3.19
C VAL A 196 -14.74 -0.93 2.22
N SER A 197 -13.89 -1.73 1.58
CA SER A 197 -14.33 -2.76 0.65
C SER A 197 -15.11 -3.88 1.34
N THR A 198 -14.81 -4.15 2.62
CA THR A 198 -15.61 -5.09 3.43
C THR A 198 -17.02 -4.56 3.66
N MET A 199 -17.18 -3.28 3.99
CA MET A 199 -18.51 -2.68 4.16
C MET A 199 -19.29 -2.61 2.84
N VAL A 200 -18.62 -2.33 1.72
CA VAL A 200 -19.26 -2.39 0.39
C VAL A 200 -19.81 -3.79 0.11
N ARG A 201 -19.04 -4.85 0.37
CA ARG A 201 -19.50 -6.24 0.18
C ARG A 201 -20.71 -6.56 1.05
N ARG A 202 -20.67 -6.18 2.33
CA ARG A 202 -21.80 -6.40 3.25
C ARG A 202 -23.06 -5.69 2.75
N ALA A 203 -22.94 -4.42 2.37
CA ALA A 203 -24.07 -3.66 1.84
C ALA A 203 -24.67 -4.32 0.58
N LEU A 204 -23.81 -4.77 -0.36
CA LEU A 204 -24.26 -5.50 -1.57
C LEU A 204 -24.92 -6.83 -1.25
N SER A 205 -24.60 -7.45 -0.12
CA SER A 205 -25.25 -8.68 0.39
C SER A 205 -26.51 -8.41 1.22
N GLY A 206 -26.95 -7.14 1.35
CA GLY A 206 -28.10 -6.77 2.17
C GLY A 206 -27.85 -6.82 3.67
N GLU A 207 -26.58 -6.92 4.10
CA GLU A 207 -26.22 -7.02 5.51
C GLU A 207 -26.00 -5.64 6.13
N ALA A 208 -26.43 -5.45 7.39
CA ALA A 208 -26.16 -4.24 8.14
C ALA A 208 -24.64 -3.99 8.30
N LEU A 209 -24.25 -2.71 8.35
CA LEU A 209 -22.87 -2.28 8.48
C LEU A 209 -22.51 -2.06 9.95
N PRO A 210 -21.68 -2.91 10.56
CA PRO A 210 -21.31 -2.79 11.96
C PRO A 210 -20.35 -1.63 12.17
N LEU A 211 -20.75 -0.70 13.00
CA LEU A 211 -19.99 0.48 13.40
C LEU A 211 -19.57 0.37 14.86
N TRP A 212 -18.27 0.43 15.11
CA TRP A 212 -17.74 0.35 16.47
C TRP A 212 -17.90 1.69 17.18
N HIS A 213 -18.32 1.65 18.42
CA HIS A 213 -18.65 2.85 19.22
C HIS A 213 -19.62 3.79 18.50
N ASP A 214 -19.40 5.09 18.61
CA ASP A 214 -20.22 6.15 18.02
C ASP A 214 -19.88 6.47 16.55
N GLY A 215 -18.84 5.84 16.03
CA GLY A 215 -18.36 6.03 14.65
C GLY A 215 -17.70 7.38 14.38
N SER A 216 -17.39 8.16 15.42
CA SER A 216 -16.73 9.47 15.28
C SER A 216 -15.28 9.36 14.85
N VAL A 217 -14.68 8.17 14.96
CA VAL A 217 -13.29 7.93 14.55
C VAL A 217 -13.08 8.30 13.08
N ARG A 218 -12.13 9.19 12.84
CA ARG A 218 -11.84 9.73 11.51
C ARG A 218 -10.64 9.03 10.88
N ARG A 219 -10.74 8.76 9.56
CA ARG A 219 -9.66 8.15 8.77
C ARG A 219 -9.37 9.00 7.53
N ASP A 220 -8.09 9.19 7.27
CA ASP A 220 -7.62 9.61 5.96
C ASP A 220 -7.59 8.38 5.07
N LEU A 221 -8.50 8.34 4.09
CA LEU A 221 -8.71 7.21 3.20
C LEU A 221 -8.09 7.52 1.84
N LEU A 222 -7.04 6.80 1.47
CA LEU A 222 -6.33 7.01 0.20
C LEU A 222 -6.77 5.95 -0.82
N TYR A 223 -7.25 6.41 -1.97
CA TYR A 223 -7.63 5.51 -3.05
C TYR A 223 -6.40 4.80 -3.65
N VAL A 224 -6.53 3.51 -3.93
CA VAL A 224 -5.39 2.66 -4.35
C VAL A 224 -4.67 3.17 -5.59
N GLU A 225 -5.38 3.77 -6.56
CA GLU A 225 -4.73 4.35 -7.75
C GLU A 225 -3.94 5.61 -7.41
N ASP A 226 -4.35 6.40 -6.42
CA ASP A 226 -3.58 7.54 -5.93
C ASP A 226 -2.29 7.08 -5.23
N ALA A 227 -2.38 6.01 -4.43
CA ALA A 227 -1.21 5.38 -3.84
C ALA A 227 -0.25 4.85 -4.92
N ALA A 228 -0.77 4.17 -5.93
CA ALA A 228 0.04 3.66 -7.06
C ALA A 228 0.75 4.79 -7.81
N ARG A 229 0.08 5.92 -8.07
CA ARG A 229 0.69 7.12 -8.68
C ARG A 229 1.83 7.68 -7.83
N ALA A 230 1.73 7.63 -6.50
CA ALA A 230 2.81 8.09 -5.64
C ALA A 230 4.09 7.26 -5.83
N PHE A 231 3.97 5.94 -5.92
CA PHE A 231 5.12 5.06 -6.22
C PHE A 231 5.67 5.31 -7.62
N ALA A 232 4.82 5.43 -8.63
CA ALA A 232 5.25 5.72 -10.00
C ALA A 232 5.97 7.08 -10.11
N THR A 233 5.47 8.10 -9.42
CA THR A 233 6.13 9.41 -9.31
C THR A 233 7.47 9.31 -8.58
N GLY A 234 7.53 8.50 -7.52
CA GLY A 234 8.74 8.29 -6.73
C GLY A 234 9.92 7.71 -7.55
N ILE A 235 9.65 6.97 -8.62
CA ILE A 235 10.69 6.45 -9.52
C ILE A 235 11.56 7.60 -10.06
N ASP A 236 10.93 8.66 -10.56
CA ASP A 236 11.62 9.80 -11.18
C ASP A 236 12.28 10.72 -10.15
N HIS A 237 11.77 10.70 -8.91
CA HIS A 237 12.19 11.62 -7.86
C HIS A 237 13.01 10.94 -6.78
N ILE A 238 13.47 9.69 -7.00
CA ILE A 238 14.18 8.93 -5.97
C ILE A 238 15.40 9.66 -5.39
N GLY A 239 16.09 10.47 -6.20
CA GLY A 239 17.22 11.28 -5.74
C GLY A 239 16.83 12.37 -4.71
N ALA A 240 15.63 12.93 -4.83
CA ALA A 240 15.11 13.92 -3.88
C ALA A 240 14.38 13.28 -2.69
N LEU A 241 13.98 12.01 -2.83
CA LEU A 241 13.19 11.29 -1.83
C LEU A 241 14.03 10.42 -0.91
N SER A 242 15.23 9.99 -1.30
CA SER A 242 16.06 9.07 -0.52
C SER A 242 16.48 9.65 0.84
N GLY A 243 16.85 8.78 1.76
CA GLY A 243 17.35 9.13 3.09
C GLY A 243 16.27 9.35 4.16
N ARG A 244 14.97 9.21 3.84
CA ARG A 244 13.91 9.44 4.82
C ARG A 244 12.59 8.75 4.49
N HIS A 245 11.66 8.83 5.43
CA HIS A 245 10.27 8.48 5.17
C HIS A 245 9.44 9.70 4.73
N TRP A 246 8.34 9.41 4.06
CA TRP A 246 7.39 10.37 3.53
C TRP A 246 5.97 9.93 3.85
N LEU A 247 5.13 10.86 4.32
CA LEU A 247 3.72 10.58 4.55
C LEU A 247 2.91 10.77 3.27
N LEU A 248 2.08 9.79 2.95
CA LEU A 248 1.10 9.88 1.87
C LEU A 248 -0.30 9.93 2.46
N GLY A 249 -1.12 10.86 2.00
CA GLY A 249 -2.49 11.00 2.43
C GLY A 249 -3.23 12.04 1.62
N THR A 250 -4.52 12.15 1.86
CA THR A 250 -5.38 13.13 1.17
C THR A 250 -5.38 14.50 1.85
N GLY A 251 -4.92 14.59 3.10
CA GLY A 251 -5.04 15.76 3.96
C GLY A 251 -6.46 15.96 4.51
N ARG A 252 -7.33 14.96 4.33
CA ARG A 252 -8.73 15.03 4.76
C ARG A 252 -9.14 13.71 5.39
N SER A 253 -9.55 13.76 6.64
CA SER A 253 -10.12 12.60 7.32
C SER A 253 -11.64 12.66 7.31
N THR A 254 -12.30 11.51 7.20
CA THR A 254 -13.76 11.37 7.26
C THR A 254 -14.14 10.44 8.40
N ALA A 255 -15.19 10.74 9.13
CA ALA A 255 -15.69 9.87 10.19
C ALA A 255 -16.19 8.53 9.60
N LEU A 256 -15.89 7.42 10.26
CA LEU A 256 -16.30 6.10 9.76
C LEU A 256 -17.82 5.98 9.62
N LYS A 257 -18.59 6.63 10.50
CA LYS A 257 -20.04 6.72 10.38
C LYS A 257 -20.46 7.31 9.04
N ASP A 258 -19.87 8.45 8.65
CA ASP A 258 -20.19 9.11 7.39
C ASP A 258 -19.78 8.26 6.18
N VAL A 259 -18.65 7.57 6.27
CA VAL A 259 -18.19 6.65 5.22
C VAL A 259 -19.17 5.49 5.04
N PHE A 260 -19.62 4.87 6.12
CA PHE A 260 -20.53 3.72 6.07
C PHE A 260 -21.93 4.14 5.58
N THR A 261 -22.43 5.29 6.03
CA THR A 261 -23.68 5.85 5.52
C THR A 261 -23.61 6.08 4.00
N ARG A 262 -22.54 6.71 3.51
CA ARG A 262 -22.33 6.90 2.07
C ARG A 262 -22.25 5.59 1.29
N ILE A 263 -21.60 4.55 1.86
CA ILE A 263 -21.54 3.22 1.24
C ILE A 263 -22.95 2.65 1.11
N ALA A 264 -23.76 2.68 2.18
CA ALA A 264 -25.13 2.18 2.16
C ALA A 264 -26.00 2.91 1.12
N GLU A 265 -25.90 4.24 1.06
CA GLU A 265 -26.61 5.08 0.09
C GLU A 265 -26.17 4.76 -1.36
N MET A 266 -24.87 4.66 -1.64
CA MET A 266 -24.33 4.38 -2.97
C MET A 266 -24.70 2.96 -3.45
N VAL A 267 -24.74 1.99 -2.54
CA VAL A 267 -25.19 0.63 -2.87
C VAL A 267 -26.68 0.63 -3.17
N ALA A 268 -27.50 1.36 -2.39
CA ALA A 268 -28.93 1.53 -2.66
C ALA A 268 -29.19 2.18 -4.02
N GLU A 269 -28.47 3.27 -4.35
CA GLU A 269 -28.53 3.89 -5.69
C GLU A 269 -28.18 2.91 -6.82
N TYR A 270 -27.22 2.01 -6.58
CA TYR A 270 -26.77 1.03 -7.57
C TYR A 270 -27.75 -0.14 -7.75
N SER A 271 -28.28 -0.68 -6.65
CA SER A 271 -29.13 -1.89 -6.63
C SER A 271 -30.61 -1.58 -6.86
N GLY A 272 -31.06 -0.37 -6.55
CA GLY A 272 -32.47 0.01 -6.50
C GLY A 272 -33.18 -0.44 -5.21
N GLU A 273 -32.46 -1.09 -4.28
CA GLU A 273 -32.98 -1.53 -2.99
C GLU A 273 -32.79 -0.44 -1.93
N PRO A 274 -33.55 -0.42 -0.83
CA PRO A 274 -33.33 0.51 0.27
C PRO A 274 -31.91 0.38 0.86
N PRO A 275 -31.34 1.48 1.39
CA PRO A 275 -30.03 1.42 2.02
C PRO A 275 -30.06 0.51 3.27
N VAL A 276 -29.00 -0.30 3.43
CA VAL A 276 -28.84 -1.13 4.63
C VAL A 276 -28.55 -0.28 5.86
N ASP A 277 -28.91 -0.77 7.03
CA ASP A 277 -28.69 -0.07 8.29
C ASP A 277 -27.20 0.01 8.66
N VAL A 278 -26.78 1.14 9.22
CA VAL A 278 -25.52 1.29 9.94
C VAL A 278 -25.77 1.10 11.42
N VAL A 279 -25.31 0.00 12.00
CA VAL A 279 -25.65 -0.41 13.35
C VAL A 279 -24.46 -0.31 14.29
N HIS A 280 -24.68 0.27 15.47
CA HIS A 280 -23.65 0.33 16.50
C HIS A 280 -23.47 -1.04 17.15
N VAL A 281 -22.23 -1.50 17.20
CA VAL A 281 -21.84 -2.76 17.82
C VAL A 281 -20.68 -2.55 18.78
N GLN A 282 -20.58 -3.43 19.79
CA GLN A 282 -19.39 -3.46 20.64
C GLN A 282 -18.17 -3.88 19.80
N PRO A 283 -17.02 -3.23 19.98
CA PRO A 283 -15.79 -3.68 19.35
C PRO A 283 -15.49 -5.11 19.77
N PRO A 284 -14.95 -5.93 18.85
CA PRO A 284 -14.51 -7.28 19.22
C PRO A 284 -13.26 -7.23 20.11
N ASP A 285 -12.98 -8.32 20.83
CA ASP A 285 -11.85 -8.42 21.77
C ASP A 285 -10.48 -8.15 21.12
N TYR A 286 -10.38 -8.34 19.82
CA TYR A 286 -9.16 -8.06 19.07
C TYR A 286 -8.99 -6.57 18.67
N ALA A 287 -9.94 -5.69 18.97
CA ALA A 287 -9.81 -4.26 18.71
C ALA A 287 -8.71 -3.65 19.60
N ASP A 288 -7.87 -2.83 19.02
CA ASP A 288 -6.78 -2.18 19.74
C ASP A 288 -6.91 -0.65 19.76
N GLY A 289 -6.04 0.02 20.55
CA GLY A 289 -6.09 1.47 20.67
C GLY A 289 -5.89 2.23 19.36
N GLY A 290 -5.27 1.61 18.34
CA GLY A 290 -5.09 2.18 17.00
C GLY A 290 -6.39 2.28 16.22
N ASP A 291 -7.34 1.36 16.48
CA ASP A 291 -8.63 1.36 15.81
C ASP A 291 -9.51 2.56 16.20
N PHE A 292 -9.24 3.18 17.33
CA PHE A 292 -10.04 4.29 17.89
C PHE A 292 -9.40 5.66 17.75
N ARG A 293 -8.26 5.77 17.08
CA ARG A 293 -7.58 7.06 16.88
C ARG A 293 -7.98 7.70 15.56
N SER A 294 -8.35 8.97 15.61
CA SER A 294 -8.53 9.80 14.43
C SER A 294 -7.17 10.19 13.86
N LEU A 295 -7.02 10.08 12.54
CA LEU A 295 -5.78 10.43 11.85
C LEU A 295 -6.09 11.18 10.56
N THR A 296 -5.38 12.30 10.38
CA THR A 296 -5.30 13.05 9.12
C THR A 296 -3.84 13.14 8.71
N ILE A 297 -3.52 12.96 7.45
CA ILE A 297 -2.15 12.88 6.98
C ILE A 297 -1.79 14.11 6.15
N ASP A 298 -0.88 14.92 6.63
CA ASP A 298 -0.31 16.00 5.83
C ASP A 298 0.83 15.46 4.95
N SER A 299 0.58 15.40 3.66
CA SER A 299 1.57 14.99 2.64
C SER A 299 2.25 16.19 1.96
N ALA A 300 2.22 17.39 2.57
CA ALA A 300 2.81 18.60 1.97
C ALA A 300 4.28 18.44 1.62
N ALA A 301 5.07 17.78 2.48
CA ALA A 301 6.48 17.52 2.22
C ALA A 301 6.70 16.65 0.97
N PHE A 302 5.94 15.55 0.83
CA PHE A 302 6.02 14.69 -0.36
C PHE A 302 5.54 15.42 -1.62
N ARG A 303 4.46 16.22 -1.51
CA ARG A 303 3.97 17.05 -2.61
C ARG A 303 5.04 18.05 -3.08
N ALA A 304 5.74 18.69 -2.17
CA ALA A 304 6.80 19.63 -2.49
C ALA A 304 8.00 18.95 -3.17
N ALA A 305 8.39 17.75 -2.72
CA ALA A 305 9.54 17.03 -3.23
C ALA A 305 9.29 16.33 -4.58
N ALA A 306 8.07 15.83 -4.82
CA ALA A 306 7.75 14.98 -5.97
C ALA A 306 6.58 15.50 -6.84
N GLY A 307 5.93 16.59 -6.47
CA GLY A 307 4.79 17.12 -7.23
C GLY A 307 3.51 16.28 -7.14
N TRP A 308 3.52 15.14 -6.44
CA TRP A 308 2.38 14.25 -6.35
C TRP A 308 1.22 14.86 -5.55
N ARG A 309 0.00 14.58 -5.99
CA ARG A 309 -1.24 14.91 -5.26
C ARG A 309 -2.27 13.80 -5.45
N PRO A 310 -3.11 13.49 -4.43
CA PRO A 310 -4.26 12.64 -4.63
C PRO A 310 -5.23 13.30 -5.61
N GLN A 311 -5.74 12.54 -6.57
CA GLN A 311 -6.57 13.05 -7.67
C GLN A 311 -8.01 12.58 -7.60
N VAL A 312 -8.28 11.49 -6.87
CA VAL A 312 -9.60 10.88 -6.82
C VAL A 312 -10.31 11.28 -5.53
N PRO A 313 -11.39 12.09 -5.60
CA PRO A 313 -12.21 12.41 -4.44
C PRO A 313 -12.79 11.15 -3.79
N LEU A 314 -13.01 11.17 -2.47
CA LEU A 314 -13.51 10.02 -1.70
C LEU A 314 -14.80 9.44 -2.32
N ASP A 315 -15.78 10.27 -2.61
CA ASP A 315 -17.06 9.79 -3.17
C ASP A 315 -16.88 9.12 -4.55
N ALA A 316 -16.00 9.64 -5.40
CA ALA A 316 -15.68 9.00 -6.68
C ALA A 316 -14.97 7.65 -6.48
N ALA A 317 -14.07 7.55 -5.50
CA ALA A 317 -13.40 6.30 -5.15
C ALA A 317 -14.38 5.26 -4.60
N LEU A 318 -15.31 5.68 -3.73
CA LEU A 318 -16.36 4.82 -3.19
C LEU A 318 -17.28 4.31 -4.31
N ARG A 319 -17.78 5.18 -5.21
CA ARG A 319 -18.62 4.78 -6.36
C ARG A 319 -17.90 3.77 -7.26
N ARG A 320 -16.62 3.96 -7.56
CA ARG A 320 -15.82 3.00 -8.35
C ARG A 320 -15.70 1.66 -7.63
N THR A 321 -15.51 1.69 -6.31
CA THR A 321 -15.41 0.48 -5.49
C THR A 321 -16.73 -0.28 -5.46
N VAL A 322 -17.86 0.41 -5.27
CA VAL A 322 -19.20 -0.19 -5.32
C VAL A 322 -19.45 -0.82 -6.69
N ALA A 323 -19.23 -0.07 -7.78
CA ALA A 323 -19.45 -0.57 -9.14
C ALA A 323 -18.60 -1.80 -9.45
N PHE A 324 -17.33 -1.83 -9.01
CA PHE A 324 -16.44 -2.97 -9.22
C PHE A 324 -16.92 -4.23 -8.46
N CYS A 325 -17.29 -4.07 -7.18
CA CYS A 325 -17.79 -5.18 -6.36
C CYS A 325 -19.15 -5.68 -6.90
N ALA A 326 -20.06 -4.78 -7.23
CA ALA A 326 -21.39 -5.11 -7.72
C ALA A 326 -21.37 -5.82 -9.09
N ALA A 327 -20.41 -5.51 -9.95
CA ALA A 327 -20.21 -6.24 -11.21
C ALA A 327 -19.72 -7.68 -11.02
N GLY A 328 -19.56 -8.16 -9.80
CA GLY A 328 -19.01 -9.48 -9.47
C GLY A 328 -17.53 -9.64 -9.89
N ALA A 329 -16.87 -8.55 -10.25
CA ALA A 329 -15.48 -8.59 -10.69
C ALA A 329 -14.54 -9.04 -9.55
N GLU A 330 -14.91 -8.73 -8.31
CA GLU A 330 -14.14 -9.12 -7.12
C GLU A 330 -14.17 -10.62 -6.86
N SER A 331 -15.27 -11.32 -7.14
CA SER A 331 -15.38 -12.77 -6.94
C SER A 331 -14.43 -13.57 -7.83
N ARG A 332 -13.91 -12.94 -8.91
CA ARG A 332 -12.93 -13.52 -9.83
C ARG A 332 -11.48 -13.24 -9.41
N LEU A 333 -11.28 -12.48 -8.33
CA LEU A 333 -9.93 -12.14 -7.84
C LEU A 333 -9.41 -13.24 -6.91
N PRO A 334 -8.12 -13.56 -6.99
CA PRO A 334 -7.46 -14.54 -6.14
C PRO A 334 -7.30 -14.09 -4.69
#